data_0f9ab89481607cb00ae5da97aefc250a
#
_entry.id   0f9ab89481607cb00ae5da97aefc250a
#
_cell.length_a   1.000
_cell.length_b   1.000
_cell.length_c   1.000
_cell.angle_alpha   90.00
_cell.angle_beta   90.00
_cell.angle_gamma   90.00
#
_symmetry.space_group_name_H-M   'P 1'
#
loop_
_entity.id
_entity.type
_entity.pdbx_description
1 polymer ?
#
loop_
_entity_poly.entity_id
_entity_poly.type
_entity_poly.pdbx_seq_one_letter_code
_entity_poly.pdbx_strand_id
1 'polypeptide(L)'
;DRALFHFLTGAGPRTMYVQQLARSLKPGGHAILATFGPKGPAKCSGLEVVRYDASSLLHALGPRFELVGSMTELHHTPFGTTQQFTYCHCRMA
;
A
#
# COMPACT_ATOMS: atom_id res chain seq x y z
N ASP A 1 6.95 -2.67 -3.45
CA ASP A 1 6.96 -2.17 -2.08
C ASP A 1 6.02 -2.99 -1.21
N ARG A 2 6.51 -3.47 -0.11
CA ARG A 2 5.72 -4.24 0.84
C ARG A 2 5.87 -3.65 2.24
N ALA A 3 4.71 -3.32 2.87
CA ALA A 3 4.65 -2.88 4.26
C ALA A 3 5.51 -1.64 4.55
N LEU A 4 5.58 -0.71 3.60
CA LEU A 4 6.29 0.55 3.75
C LEU A 4 5.33 1.74 3.71
N PHE A 5 4.50 1.80 2.68
CA PHE A 5 3.57 2.92 2.48
C PHE A 5 2.62 3.11 3.66
N HIS A 6 2.21 2.03 4.32
CA HIS A 6 1.26 2.10 5.43
C HIS A 6 1.82 2.79 6.68
N PHE A 7 3.15 2.96 6.80
CA PHE A 7 3.76 3.75 7.88
C PHE A 7 3.61 5.25 7.67
N LEU A 8 3.28 5.69 6.47
CA LEU A 8 3.15 7.11 6.14
C LEU A 8 1.75 7.59 6.56
N THR A 9 1.63 7.99 7.82
CA THR A 9 0.34 8.35 8.42
C THR A 9 -0.05 9.81 8.15
N GLY A 10 0.89 10.66 7.76
CA GLY A 10 0.64 12.04 7.41
C GLY A 10 0.46 12.27 5.91
N ALA A 11 -0.33 13.28 5.54
CA ALA A 11 -0.60 13.60 4.13
C ALA A 11 0.65 14.06 3.38
N GLY A 12 1.52 14.84 4.02
CA GLY A 12 2.76 15.33 3.42
C GLY A 12 3.71 14.20 3.02
N PRO A 13 4.08 13.31 3.94
CA PRO A 13 4.92 12.16 3.61
C PRO A 13 4.32 11.24 2.55
N ARG A 14 3.00 11.02 2.58
CA ARG A 14 2.33 10.23 1.54
C ARG A 14 2.45 10.88 0.16
N THR A 15 2.21 12.18 0.08
CA THR A 15 2.35 12.93 -1.18
C THR A 15 3.76 12.83 -1.73
N MET A 16 4.78 12.99 -0.88
CA MET A 16 6.17 12.85 -1.29
C MET A 16 6.50 11.46 -1.82
N TYR A 17 6.01 10.43 -1.14
CA TYR A 17 6.18 9.05 -1.58
C TYR A 17 5.57 8.81 -2.96
N VAL A 18 4.33 9.26 -3.17
CA VAL A 18 3.63 9.09 -4.44
C VAL A 18 4.34 9.84 -5.57
N GLN A 19 4.82 11.05 -5.31
CA GLN A 19 5.61 11.80 -6.30
C GLN A 19 6.90 11.07 -6.66
N GLN A 20 7.59 10.52 -5.69
CA GLN A 20 8.80 9.76 -5.91
C GLN A 20 8.54 8.50 -6.73
N LEU A 21 7.47 7.78 -6.40
CA LEU A 21 7.04 6.60 -7.15
C LEU A 21 6.72 6.96 -8.60
N ALA A 22 5.98 8.04 -8.82
CA ALA A 22 5.63 8.50 -10.16
C ALA A 22 6.86 8.87 -11.00
N ARG A 23 7.88 9.48 -10.36
CA ARG A 23 9.14 9.79 -11.05
C ARG A 23 9.96 8.55 -11.40
N SER A 24 9.81 7.49 -10.61
CA SER A 24 10.55 6.25 -10.80
C SER A 24 9.99 5.38 -11.92
N LEU A 25 8.76 5.65 -12.35
CA LEU A 25 8.05 4.85 -13.33
C LEU A 25 7.94 5.60 -14.66
N LYS A 26 8.19 4.90 -15.75
CA LYS A 26 7.85 5.39 -17.09
C LYS A 26 6.34 5.27 -17.31
N PRO A 27 5.75 6.07 -18.23
CA PRO A 27 4.36 5.83 -18.63
C PRO A 27 4.14 4.38 -19.02
N GLY A 28 3.09 3.76 -18.52
CA GLY A 28 2.82 2.34 -18.67
C GLY A 28 3.59 1.42 -17.72
N GLY A 29 4.47 1.96 -16.89
CA GLY A 29 5.20 1.18 -15.89
C GLY A 29 4.31 0.67 -14.78
N HIS A 30 4.70 -0.43 -14.15
CA HIS A 30 3.92 -1.12 -13.14
C HIS A 30 4.53 -0.97 -11.75
N ALA A 31 3.68 -0.92 -10.73
CA ALA A 31 4.07 -0.95 -9.33
C ALA A 31 3.18 -1.93 -8.57
N ILE A 32 3.77 -2.63 -7.63
CA ILE A 32 3.02 -3.50 -6.70
C ILE A 32 3.27 -2.97 -5.30
N LEU A 33 2.20 -2.63 -4.60
CA LEU A 33 2.25 -2.17 -3.21
C LEU A 33 1.49 -3.15 -2.32
N ALA A 34 2.05 -3.39 -1.15
CA ALA A 34 1.40 -4.17 -0.12
C ALA A 34 1.35 -3.38 1.19
N THR A 35 0.18 -3.31 1.77
CA THR A 35 -0.08 -2.65 3.06
C THR A 35 -0.86 -3.58 3.96
N PHE A 36 -0.99 -3.25 5.24
CA PHE A 36 -2.00 -3.91 6.04
C PHE A 36 -3.38 -3.58 5.50
N GLY A 37 -4.24 -4.61 5.41
CA GLY A 37 -5.62 -4.48 4.98
C GLY A 37 -6.53 -3.98 6.10
N PRO A 38 -7.83 -3.75 5.79
CA PRO A 38 -8.79 -3.22 6.77
C PRO A 38 -8.95 -4.08 8.04
N LYS A 39 -8.71 -5.37 7.93
CA LYS A 39 -8.75 -6.32 9.06
C LYS A 39 -7.36 -6.64 9.60
N GLY A 40 -6.34 -5.95 9.13
CA GLY A 40 -4.98 -6.11 9.63
C GLY A 40 -4.76 -5.38 10.95
N PRO A 41 -3.55 -5.51 11.52
CA PRO A 41 -3.20 -4.79 12.74
C PRO A 41 -3.20 -3.27 12.53
N ALA A 42 -3.49 -2.53 13.60
CA ALA A 42 -3.39 -1.07 13.58
C ALA A 42 -1.95 -0.57 13.74
N LYS A 43 -1.04 -1.46 14.13
CA LYS A 43 0.39 -1.15 14.33
C LYS A 43 1.26 -2.20 13.67
N CYS A 44 2.41 -1.78 13.19
CA CYS A 44 3.46 -2.66 12.68
C CYS A 44 4.76 -2.32 13.39
N SER A 45 5.41 -3.31 13.97
CA SER A 45 6.64 -3.10 14.75
C SER A 45 6.48 -2.03 15.84
N GLY A 46 5.30 -1.92 16.45
CA GLY A 46 4.98 -0.94 17.48
C GLY A 46 4.64 0.46 16.98
N LEU A 47 4.70 0.70 15.68
CA LEU A 47 4.37 2.00 15.06
C LEU A 47 2.97 1.96 14.44
N GLU A 48 2.26 3.08 14.55
CA GLU A 48 0.96 3.22 13.92
C GLU A 48 1.06 3.16 12.39
N VAL A 49 0.05 2.56 11.78
CA VAL A 49 -0.05 2.43 10.32
C VAL A 49 -1.44 2.84 9.86
N VAL A 50 -1.54 3.22 8.58
CA VAL A 50 -2.82 3.37 7.89
C VAL A 50 -3.13 2.05 7.19
N ARG A 51 -4.33 1.53 7.41
CA ARG A 51 -4.79 0.29 6.77
C ARG A 51 -5.56 0.64 5.51
N TYR A 52 -5.30 -0.11 4.43
CA TYR A 52 -5.90 0.17 3.13
C TYR A 52 -6.63 -1.06 2.59
N ASP A 53 -7.78 -0.84 1.97
CA ASP A 53 -8.30 -1.76 0.96
C ASP A 53 -7.80 -1.29 -0.43
N ALA A 54 -8.14 -2.03 -1.49
CA ALA A 54 -7.67 -1.68 -2.84
C ALA A 54 -8.14 -0.29 -3.27
N SER A 55 -9.39 0.05 -2.97
CA SER A 55 -9.99 1.33 -3.35
C SER A 55 -9.32 2.51 -2.65
N SER A 56 -9.14 2.43 -1.33
CA SER A 56 -8.52 3.51 -0.57
C SER A 56 -7.03 3.65 -0.88
N LEU A 57 -6.34 2.56 -1.18
CA LEU A 57 -4.94 2.61 -1.59
C LEU A 57 -4.81 3.28 -2.96
N LEU A 58 -5.63 2.91 -3.93
CA LEU A 58 -5.62 3.55 -5.24
C LEU A 58 -5.95 5.04 -5.14
N HIS A 59 -6.91 5.41 -4.29
CA HIS A 59 -7.25 6.81 -4.04
C HIS A 59 -6.06 7.59 -3.46
N ALA A 60 -5.32 6.99 -2.54
CA ALA A 60 -4.13 7.62 -1.95
C ALA A 60 -3.01 7.81 -2.98
N LEU A 61 -2.88 6.91 -3.96
CA LEU A 61 -1.89 7.03 -5.03
C LEU A 61 -2.25 8.11 -6.05
N GLY A 62 -3.53 8.42 -6.20
CA GLY A 62 -4.00 9.49 -7.04
C GLY A 62 -4.30 9.10 -8.49
N PRO A 63 -4.76 10.06 -9.32
CA PRO A 63 -5.33 9.77 -10.64
C PRO A 63 -4.31 9.35 -11.71
N ARG A 64 -3.01 9.47 -11.42
CA ARG A 64 -1.97 9.02 -12.35
C ARG A 64 -1.81 7.50 -12.39
N PHE A 65 -2.41 6.79 -11.45
CA PHE A 65 -2.30 5.34 -11.34
C PHE A 65 -3.62 4.66 -11.66
N GLU A 66 -3.53 3.58 -12.42
CA GLU A 66 -4.67 2.72 -12.76
C GLU A 66 -4.52 1.39 -12.02
N LEU A 67 -5.62 0.87 -11.48
CA LEU A 67 -5.63 -0.44 -10.84
C LEU A 67 -5.66 -1.53 -11.91
N VAL A 68 -4.66 -2.40 -11.91
CA VAL A 68 -4.60 -3.58 -12.77
C VAL A 68 -5.24 -4.78 -12.07
N GLY A 69 -4.95 -4.94 -10.78
CA GLY A 69 -5.52 -6.01 -9.98
C GLY A 69 -5.20 -5.82 -8.51
N SER A 70 -5.91 -6.55 -7.67
CA SER A 70 -5.69 -6.53 -6.23
C SER A 70 -6.03 -7.88 -5.63
N MET A 71 -5.45 -8.13 -4.45
CA MET A 71 -5.79 -9.30 -3.65
C MET A 71 -5.57 -9.00 -2.18
N THR A 72 -6.24 -9.76 -1.33
CA THR A 72 -5.95 -9.79 0.11
C THR A 72 -5.30 -11.13 0.45
N GLU A 73 -4.43 -11.09 1.44
CA GLU A 73 -3.73 -12.29 1.93
C GLU A 73 -3.68 -12.25 3.45
N LEU A 74 -3.86 -13.41 4.07
CA LEU A 74 -3.60 -13.58 5.49
C LEU A 74 -2.21 -14.16 5.66
N HIS A 75 -1.34 -13.38 6.30
CA HIS A 75 -0.01 -13.80 6.66
C HIS A 75 -0.01 -14.33 8.10
N HIS A 76 0.48 -15.55 8.27
CA HIS A 76 0.63 -16.16 9.60
C HIS A 76 2.02 -15.86 10.12
N THR A 77 2.08 -15.18 11.27
CA THR A 77 3.37 -14.87 11.90
C THR A 77 3.89 -16.05 12.70
N PRO A 78 5.21 -16.11 12.98
CA PRO A 78 5.79 -17.13 13.84
C PRO A 78 5.23 -17.14 15.28
N PHE A 79 4.58 -16.05 15.68
CA PHE A 79 4.03 -15.89 17.04
C PHE A 79 2.56 -16.32 17.17
N GLY A 80 2.01 -16.99 16.15
CA GLY A 80 0.64 -17.49 16.17
C GLY A 80 -0.42 -16.43 15.90
N THR A 81 -0.04 -15.26 15.44
CA THR A 81 -0.97 -14.20 15.01
C THR A 81 -1.13 -14.18 13.50
N THR A 82 -2.16 -13.48 13.04
CA THR A 82 -2.38 -13.27 11.60
C THR A 82 -2.34 -11.78 11.26
N GLN A 83 -1.87 -11.49 10.06
CA GLN A 83 -1.84 -10.13 9.52
C GLN A 83 -2.50 -10.15 8.15
N GLN A 84 -3.57 -9.37 7.98
CA GLN A 84 -4.17 -9.21 6.66
C GLN A 84 -3.39 -8.17 5.88
N PHE A 85 -2.99 -8.53 4.65
CA PHE A 85 -2.39 -7.62 3.69
C PHE A 85 -3.33 -7.35 2.52
N THR A 86 -3.28 -6.12 2.03
CA THR A 86 -3.84 -5.73 0.74
C THR A 86 -2.70 -5.56 -0.24
N TYR A 87 -2.77 -6.24 -1.38
CA TYR A 87 -1.83 -6.09 -2.50
C TYR A 87 -2.55 -5.38 -3.64
N CYS A 88 -1.91 -4.32 -4.15
CA CYS A 88 -2.40 -3.61 -5.33
C CYS A 88 -1.34 -3.65 -6.42
N HIS A 89 -1.74 -4.09 -7.60
CA HIS A 89 -0.96 -3.98 -8.82
C HIS A 89 -1.50 -2.80 -9.61
N CYS A 90 -0.70 -1.77 -9.76
CA CYS A 90 -1.06 -0.52 -10.42
C CYS A 90 -0.19 -0.29 -11.64
N ARG A 91 -0.72 0.50 -12.58
CA ARG A 91 0.00 0.94 -13.77
C ARG A 91 0.00 2.46 -13.82
N MET A 92 1.14 3.05 -14.14
CA MET A 92 1.26 4.48 -14.39
C MET A 92 0.60 4.84 -15.72
N ALA A 93 -0.34 5.74 -15.67
CA ALA A 93 -1.03 6.22 -16.89
C ALA A 93 -0.10 6.98 -17.82
#